data_6da78a7bf11d4dd3447cd06971e36b2b
#
_entry.id   6da78a7bf11d4dd3447cd06971e36b2b
#
_cell.length_a   1.000
_cell.length_b   1.000
_cell.length_c   1.000
_cell.angle_alpha   90.00
_cell.angle_beta   90.00
_cell.angle_gamma   90.00
#
_symmetry.space_group_name_H-M   'P 1'
#
loop_
_entity.id
_entity.type
_entity.pdbx_description
1 polymer ?
#
loop_
_entity_poly.entity_id
_entity_poly.type
_entity_poly.pdbx_seq_one_letter_code
_entity_poly.pdbx_strand_id
1 'polypeptide(L)'
;MTPTLMIELKLEVKLEKYSNKNREQMENENIWSDFQMEKARVISHSLEYSSNTLFLDSDIIFFNPINCIDKSKDMALSPHYMKKSACDLYGYYNGGILWVNKKGITDDWIKFTKKSRFYDQASIEELAKKYNFQILGPEINITPWRLFHVDNKINVINNIKCDKNIIYYNNKPIVFIHTHFNKKDCLFHEFNTIFLKLLYVCKKYRELLIIDYVKNNKWIINIPSQPRNDIWNHANDSFRELAYLSSLKNNDLKINIINENHCSLFNKVLLYDRPNKNWMNNDIYKYLLIKVGNGSLDNEIKYLRDKGLNAEPWIFWPRSAKVLENLLENYPTLSFEDRLIESIFIGNYENNVQEKFRKTNINWDNVVTEFHCTSGHKHKFTQEQYLLKLRIAKYGLCLRGFGSKCHREVELMAFGTVPIITPEVDIKSYINPPQENIHFIRVSNPDEYKEKIKNITEEKWTNMSKACIEWYKNNVNSKNSWNTTISDILYN
;
A
#
# COMPACT_ATOMS: atom_id res chain seq x y z
N MET A 1 -7.07 2.80 16.32
CA MET A 1 -8.44 3.26 15.99
C MET A 1 -8.39 3.84 14.60
N THR A 2 -9.15 3.28 13.69
CA THR A 2 -9.22 3.73 12.29
C THR A 2 -10.00 5.04 12.19
N PRO A 3 -9.68 5.94 11.24
CA PRO A 3 -10.43 7.18 10.99
C PRO A 3 -11.92 7.00 10.76
N THR A 4 -12.34 5.80 10.37
CA THR A 4 -13.74 5.43 10.10
C THR A 4 -14.65 5.55 11.34
N LEU A 5 -14.13 5.39 12.56
CA LEU A 5 -14.92 5.49 13.78
C LEU A 5 -15.27 6.94 14.16
N MET A 6 -14.56 7.93 13.61
CA MET A 6 -14.82 9.36 13.86
C MET A 6 -15.95 9.92 12.98
N ILE A 7 -16.27 9.28 11.88
CA ILE A 7 -17.27 9.73 10.88
C ILE A 7 -18.70 9.35 11.30
N GLU A 8 -18.88 8.31 12.10
CA GLU A 8 -20.21 7.86 12.57
C GLU A 8 -20.80 8.68 13.73
N LEU A 9 -20.03 9.57 14.32
CA LEU A 9 -20.50 10.43 15.39
C LEU A 9 -21.12 11.69 14.81
N LYS A 10 -22.44 11.81 14.74
CA LYS A 10 -23.35 13.00 14.57
C LYS A 10 -22.72 14.42 14.45
N LEU A 11 -21.44 14.50 14.05
CA LEU A 11 -20.70 15.75 13.79
C LEU A 11 -21.01 16.33 12.40
N GLU A 12 -21.52 15.51 11.47
CA GLU A 12 -21.81 15.94 10.09
C GLU A 12 -22.72 17.16 10.01
N VAL A 13 -23.76 17.23 10.83
CA VAL A 13 -24.78 18.31 10.78
C VAL A 13 -24.21 19.67 11.21
N LYS A 14 -23.16 19.71 12.04
CA LYS A 14 -22.57 20.98 12.51
C LYS A 14 -21.51 21.57 11.59
N LEU A 15 -20.94 20.74 10.71
CA LEU A 15 -19.87 21.16 9.78
C LEU A 15 -20.41 21.81 8.50
N GLU A 16 -21.70 21.70 8.21
CA GLU A 16 -22.33 22.27 7.00
C GLU A 16 -22.06 23.78 6.83
N LYS A 17 -22.06 24.54 7.94
CA LYS A 17 -21.79 25.99 7.88
C LYS A 17 -20.37 26.33 7.42
N TYR A 18 -19.43 25.38 7.50
CA TYR A 18 -18.05 25.51 7.06
C TYR A 18 -17.77 24.82 5.73
N SER A 19 -18.72 23.99 5.25
CA SER A 19 -18.51 23.18 4.05
C SER A 19 -18.35 24.07 2.83
N ASN A 20 -17.43 23.65 1.94
CA ASN A 20 -17.08 24.37 0.71
C ASN A 20 -16.47 25.77 0.89
N LYS A 21 -16.07 26.14 2.11
CA LYS A 21 -15.40 27.42 2.38
C LYS A 21 -13.90 27.20 2.63
N ASN A 22 -13.08 28.03 2.00
CA ASN A 22 -11.65 28.09 2.33
C ASN A 22 -11.42 29.02 3.54
N ARG A 23 -10.18 29.08 4.02
CA ARG A 23 -9.81 29.90 5.18
C ARG A 23 -10.14 31.39 4.98
N GLU A 24 -9.79 31.95 3.84
CA GLU A 24 -10.01 33.35 3.52
C GLU A 24 -11.51 33.70 3.57
N GLN A 25 -12.35 32.87 3.01
CA GLN A 25 -13.81 33.02 3.09
C GLN A 25 -14.31 32.98 4.54
N MET A 26 -13.79 32.05 5.35
CA MET A 26 -14.17 31.95 6.77
C MET A 26 -13.66 33.14 7.60
N GLU A 27 -12.50 33.67 7.31
CA GLU A 27 -11.96 34.90 7.94
C GLU A 27 -12.82 36.11 7.59
N ASN A 28 -13.20 36.28 6.33
CA ASN A 28 -14.08 37.34 5.87
C ASN A 28 -15.48 37.31 6.50
N GLU A 29 -15.98 36.09 6.75
CA GLU A 29 -17.26 35.86 7.42
C GLU A 29 -17.16 35.88 8.96
N ASN A 30 -15.97 36.08 9.53
CA ASN A 30 -15.69 36.02 10.98
C ASN A 30 -16.03 34.72 11.65
N ILE A 31 -16.04 33.58 10.92
CA ILE A 31 -16.32 32.26 11.45
C ILE A 31 -15.07 31.38 11.60
N TRP A 32 -13.88 31.85 11.16
CA TRP A 32 -12.64 31.07 11.23
C TRP A 32 -12.28 30.66 12.66
N SER A 33 -12.37 31.59 13.62
CA SER A 33 -12.07 31.31 15.02
C SER A 33 -13.03 30.28 15.63
N ASP A 34 -14.31 30.31 15.25
CA ASP A 34 -15.30 29.33 15.69
C ASP A 34 -15.04 27.95 15.05
N PHE A 35 -14.66 27.93 13.77
CA PHE A 35 -14.25 26.67 13.11
C PHE A 35 -13.04 26.03 13.79
N GLN A 36 -12.05 26.80 14.18
CA GLN A 36 -10.91 26.26 14.92
C GLN A 36 -11.30 25.69 16.29
N MET A 37 -12.34 26.18 16.91
CA MET A 37 -12.83 25.67 18.19
C MET A 37 -13.62 24.36 18.08
N GLU A 38 -13.87 23.85 16.87
CA GLU A 38 -14.33 22.48 16.69
C GLU A 38 -13.32 21.47 17.30
N LYS A 39 -12.03 21.78 17.32
CA LYS A 39 -11.02 21.00 18.04
C LYS A 39 -11.39 20.80 19.51
N ALA A 40 -11.76 21.87 20.21
CA ALA A 40 -12.15 21.82 21.61
C ALA A 40 -13.42 21.00 21.82
N ARG A 41 -14.39 21.11 20.89
CA ARG A 41 -15.63 20.32 20.94
C ARG A 41 -15.39 18.82 20.73
N VAL A 42 -14.51 18.46 19.80
CA VAL A 42 -14.10 17.06 19.58
C VAL A 42 -13.42 16.49 20.82
N ILE A 43 -12.51 17.24 21.44
CA ILE A 43 -11.86 16.85 22.70
C ILE A 43 -12.88 16.67 23.82
N SER A 44 -13.80 17.64 24.00
CA SER A 44 -14.85 17.58 25.01
C SER A 44 -15.70 16.32 24.85
N HIS A 45 -16.12 16.04 23.63
CA HIS A 45 -16.89 14.84 23.32
C HIS A 45 -16.12 13.55 23.62
N SER A 46 -14.84 13.49 23.25
CA SER A 46 -13.98 12.34 23.56
C SER A 46 -13.84 12.10 25.06
N LEU A 47 -13.80 13.15 25.87
CA LEU A 47 -13.73 13.06 27.34
C LEU A 47 -15.04 12.59 28.01
N GLU A 48 -16.13 12.45 27.27
CA GLU A 48 -17.35 11.79 27.76
C GLU A 48 -17.15 10.27 27.86
N TYR A 49 -16.30 9.70 27.03
CA TYR A 49 -16.07 8.26 26.88
C TYR A 49 -14.70 7.80 27.35
N SER A 50 -13.78 8.72 27.63
CA SER A 50 -12.40 8.41 28.05
C SER A 50 -11.93 9.35 29.17
N SER A 51 -11.02 8.87 30.00
CA SER A 51 -10.42 9.66 31.09
C SER A 51 -9.44 10.72 30.57
N ASN A 52 -8.96 10.58 29.35
CA ASN A 52 -8.01 11.52 28.73
C ASN A 52 -8.07 11.44 27.21
N THR A 53 -7.68 12.49 26.53
CA THR A 53 -7.71 12.59 25.08
C THR A 53 -6.47 13.32 24.55
N LEU A 54 -5.90 12.80 23.48
CA LEU A 54 -4.87 13.46 22.70
C LEU A 54 -5.50 13.93 21.38
N PHE A 55 -5.57 15.23 21.18
CA PHE A 55 -5.94 15.84 19.93
C PHE A 55 -4.70 16.03 19.05
N LEU A 56 -4.83 15.71 17.77
CA LEU A 56 -3.81 15.90 16.74
C LEU A 56 -4.46 16.45 15.47
N ASP A 57 -3.84 17.45 14.85
CA ASP A 57 -4.24 17.92 13.52
C ASP A 57 -4.05 16.81 12.47
N SER A 58 -4.83 16.83 11.42
CA SER A 58 -4.88 15.76 10.39
C SER A 58 -3.63 15.68 9.51
N ASP A 59 -2.75 16.69 9.56
CA ASP A 59 -1.49 16.76 8.82
C ASP A 59 -0.26 16.36 9.67
N ILE A 60 -0.49 15.62 10.75
CA ILE A 60 0.55 15.01 11.58
C ILE A 60 0.91 13.61 11.11
N ILE A 61 2.20 13.33 11.00
CA ILE A 61 2.74 12.02 10.64
C ILE A 61 3.55 11.44 11.80
N PHE A 62 3.21 10.21 12.21
CA PHE A 62 3.90 9.50 13.26
C PHE A 62 5.17 8.81 12.77
N PHE A 63 6.22 8.91 13.56
CA PHE A 63 7.46 8.14 13.41
C PHE A 63 7.64 7.13 14.55
N ASN A 64 7.27 7.51 15.76
CA ASN A 64 7.38 6.66 16.95
C ASN A 64 6.14 6.82 17.85
N PRO A 65 5.85 5.84 18.71
CA PRO A 65 4.79 5.96 19.71
C PRO A 65 5.04 7.12 20.68
N ILE A 66 3.97 7.78 21.13
CA ILE A 66 4.02 8.77 22.20
C ILE A 66 3.89 8.09 23.55
N ASN A 67 4.99 7.97 24.28
CA ASN A 67 5.05 7.26 25.57
C ASN A 67 5.44 8.19 26.74
N CYS A 68 5.51 9.51 26.50
CA CYS A 68 6.05 10.47 27.45
C CYS A 68 4.98 11.32 28.16
N ILE A 69 3.70 11.01 27.99
CA ILE A 69 2.62 11.81 28.60
C ILE A 69 2.52 11.51 30.09
N ASP A 70 2.71 12.56 30.91
CA ASP A 70 2.49 12.51 32.36
C ASP A 70 0.99 12.66 32.68
N LYS A 71 0.36 11.56 32.99
CA LYS A 71 -1.08 11.49 33.29
C LYS A 71 -1.46 12.14 34.62
N SER A 72 -0.50 12.56 35.45
CA SER A 72 -0.75 13.33 36.68
C SER A 72 -1.03 14.81 36.41
N LYS A 73 -0.77 15.29 35.19
CA LYS A 73 -1.03 16.66 34.74
C LYS A 73 -2.44 16.81 34.18
N ASP A 74 -2.98 18.03 34.23
CA ASP A 74 -4.28 18.35 33.61
C ASP A 74 -4.18 18.34 32.07
N MET A 75 -3.02 18.73 31.52
CA MET A 75 -2.77 18.77 30.08
C MET A 75 -1.28 18.65 29.73
N ALA A 76 -0.98 18.32 28.47
CA ALA A 76 0.36 18.38 27.90
C ALA A 76 0.38 19.27 26.67
N LEU A 77 1.35 20.17 26.61
CA LEU A 77 1.48 21.24 25.62
C LEU A 77 2.79 21.10 24.83
N SER A 78 2.73 21.35 23.53
CA SER A 78 3.88 21.35 22.65
C SER A 78 4.29 22.80 22.30
N PRO A 79 5.42 23.30 22.80
CA PRO A 79 5.94 24.58 22.32
C PRO A 79 6.33 24.53 20.84
N HIS A 80 6.24 25.68 20.17
CA HIS A 80 6.74 25.82 18.79
C HIS A 80 8.27 25.80 18.70
N TYR A 81 8.95 26.14 19.79
CA TYR A 81 10.40 26.33 19.82
C TYR A 81 10.91 27.35 18.77
N MET A 82 10.14 28.39 18.54
CA MET A 82 10.47 29.55 17.71
C MET A 82 11.19 30.65 18.53
N LYS A 83 11.76 31.62 17.85
CA LYS A 83 12.29 32.85 18.48
C LYS A 83 11.18 33.62 19.19
N LYS A 84 11.55 34.38 20.23
CA LYS A 84 10.59 35.09 21.08
C LYS A 84 9.66 36.02 20.31
N SER A 85 10.19 36.80 19.38
CA SER A 85 9.38 37.73 18.56
C SER A 85 8.28 37.01 17.75
N ALA A 86 8.50 35.77 17.29
CA ALA A 86 7.49 35.01 16.63
C ALA A 86 6.46 34.41 17.61
N CYS A 87 6.91 33.96 18.79
CA CYS A 87 6.00 33.54 19.85
C CYS A 87 5.09 34.67 20.35
N ASP A 88 5.62 35.88 20.45
CA ASP A 88 4.84 37.04 20.86
C ASP A 88 3.71 37.36 19.86
N LEU A 89 3.89 37.08 18.57
CA LEU A 89 2.88 37.27 17.52
C LEU A 89 1.90 36.09 17.47
N TYR A 90 2.40 34.86 17.34
CA TYR A 90 1.61 33.70 16.96
C TYR A 90 1.22 32.78 18.13
N GLY A 91 1.80 32.96 19.29
CA GLY A 91 1.63 32.09 20.45
C GLY A 91 2.82 31.15 20.66
N TYR A 92 3.04 30.79 21.91
CA TYR A 92 4.17 29.93 22.32
C TYR A 92 3.91 28.46 22.05
N TYR A 93 2.66 28.00 22.16
CA TYR A 93 2.27 26.61 22.01
C TYR A 93 1.63 26.33 20.65
N ASN A 94 1.82 25.11 20.15
CA ASN A 94 1.21 24.66 18.90
C ASN A 94 -0.22 24.17 19.14
N GLY A 95 -1.20 24.75 18.45
CA GLY A 95 -2.62 24.39 18.55
C GLY A 95 -3.00 23.09 17.86
N GLY A 96 -2.07 22.49 17.11
CA GLY A 96 -2.29 21.21 16.40
C GLY A 96 -2.03 19.96 17.25
N ILE A 97 -1.59 20.14 18.49
CA ILE A 97 -1.39 19.06 19.47
C ILE A 97 -1.77 19.51 20.87
N LEU A 98 -2.66 18.78 21.49
CA LEU A 98 -3.08 19.02 22.87
C LEU A 98 -3.53 17.70 23.52
N TRP A 99 -2.87 17.31 24.60
CA TRP A 99 -3.39 16.24 25.45
C TRP A 99 -4.06 16.83 26.68
N VAL A 100 -5.22 16.30 27.04
CA VAL A 100 -6.00 16.73 28.21
C VAL A 100 -6.61 15.53 28.93
N ASN A 101 -6.74 15.65 30.27
CA ASN A 101 -7.44 14.67 31.10
C ASN A 101 -8.48 15.31 32.02
N LYS A 102 -8.72 16.60 31.89
CA LYS A 102 -9.62 17.36 32.77
C LYS A 102 -10.74 18.03 31.97
N LYS A 103 -11.98 17.72 32.35
CA LYS A 103 -13.14 18.44 31.82
C LYS A 103 -13.08 19.92 32.18
N GLY A 104 -13.60 20.78 31.33
CA GLY A 104 -13.60 22.23 31.51
C GLY A 104 -12.41 22.95 30.85
N ILE A 105 -11.30 22.27 30.52
CA ILE A 105 -10.20 22.86 29.72
C ILE A 105 -10.73 23.33 28.37
N THR A 106 -11.56 22.51 27.73
CA THR A 106 -12.16 22.81 26.42
C THR A 106 -13.07 24.02 26.42
N ASP A 107 -13.86 24.20 27.47
CA ASP A 107 -14.75 25.35 27.62
C ASP A 107 -13.96 26.64 27.81
N ASP A 108 -12.91 26.58 28.66
CA ASP A 108 -11.99 27.68 28.86
C ASP A 108 -11.22 28.01 27.58
N TRP A 109 -10.79 27.00 26.81
CA TRP A 109 -10.14 27.23 25.54
C TRP A 109 -11.02 27.99 24.56
N ILE A 110 -12.27 27.58 24.40
CA ILE A 110 -13.26 28.30 23.58
C ILE A 110 -13.45 29.73 24.08
N LYS A 111 -13.52 29.93 25.40
CA LYS A 111 -13.68 31.25 26.00
C LYS A 111 -12.47 32.15 25.76
N PHE A 112 -11.24 31.62 25.94
CA PHE A 112 -10.01 32.40 25.77
C PHE A 112 -9.74 32.72 24.29
N THR A 113 -10.10 31.81 23.38
CA THR A 113 -9.92 32.02 21.94
C THR A 113 -10.68 33.25 21.42
N LYS A 114 -11.83 33.59 22.01
CA LYS A 114 -12.62 34.76 21.62
C LYS A 114 -11.87 36.07 21.81
N LYS A 115 -10.86 36.12 22.69
CA LYS A 115 -10.05 37.32 23.00
C LYS A 115 -8.56 37.09 22.64
N SER A 116 -8.26 36.03 21.94
CA SER A 116 -6.90 35.66 21.60
C SER A 116 -6.30 36.59 20.54
N ARG A 117 -5.02 36.94 20.70
CA ARG A 117 -4.29 37.67 19.67
C ARG A 117 -4.01 36.91 18.39
N PHE A 118 -4.02 35.55 18.48
CA PHE A 118 -3.82 34.68 17.34
C PHE A 118 -4.62 33.39 17.51
N TYR A 119 -5.89 33.44 17.18
CA TYR A 119 -6.85 32.31 17.13
C TYR A 119 -6.75 31.34 18.32
N ASP A 120 -6.87 30.04 18.03
CA ASP A 120 -6.80 28.93 18.97
C ASP A 120 -5.41 28.78 19.63
N GLN A 121 -4.37 29.19 18.93
CA GLN A 121 -2.99 28.91 19.30
C GLN A 121 -2.48 29.80 20.46
N ALA A 122 -2.65 31.11 20.36
CA ALA A 122 -2.21 32.00 21.43
C ALA A 122 -3.09 31.90 22.69
N SER A 123 -4.33 31.45 22.58
CA SER A 123 -5.22 31.20 23.72
C SER A 123 -4.77 30.06 24.63
N ILE A 124 -3.92 29.12 24.14
CA ILE A 124 -3.35 28.06 24.95
C ILE A 124 -2.45 28.62 26.07
N GLU A 125 -1.86 29.78 25.88
CA GLU A 125 -1.07 30.45 26.93
C GLU A 125 -1.94 30.83 28.17
N GLU A 126 -3.20 31.13 27.96
CA GLU A 126 -4.15 31.41 29.05
C GLU A 126 -4.56 30.10 29.77
N LEU A 127 -4.66 29.00 29.04
CA LEU A 127 -4.84 27.70 29.66
C LEU A 127 -3.63 27.33 30.52
N ALA A 128 -2.41 27.56 30.02
CA ALA A 128 -1.18 27.29 30.76
C ALA A 128 -1.04 28.07 32.07
N LYS A 129 -1.66 29.26 32.16
CA LYS A 129 -1.73 30.05 33.41
C LYS A 129 -2.72 29.45 34.42
N LYS A 130 -3.73 28.73 33.95
CA LYS A 130 -4.85 28.25 34.79
C LYS A 130 -4.69 26.80 35.22
N TYR A 131 -4.09 25.94 34.41
CA TYR A 131 -4.05 24.49 34.59
C TYR A 131 -2.63 23.99 34.81
N ASN A 132 -2.50 22.86 35.54
CA ASN A 132 -1.21 22.19 35.68
C ASN A 132 -0.88 21.43 34.40
N PHE A 133 0.29 21.67 33.84
CA PHE A 133 0.64 21.09 32.54
C PHE A 133 2.06 20.55 32.45
N GLN A 134 2.25 19.64 31.51
CA GLN A 134 3.54 19.15 31.05
C GLN A 134 3.97 19.90 29.79
N ILE A 135 5.24 20.25 29.69
CA ILE A 135 5.85 20.70 28.44
C ILE A 135 6.39 19.49 27.69
N LEU A 136 5.93 19.28 26.46
CA LEU A 136 6.44 18.26 25.56
C LEU A 136 7.78 18.71 24.97
N GLY A 137 8.74 17.79 24.89
CA GLY A 137 10.06 18.04 24.37
C GLY A 137 10.06 18.39 22.87
N PRO A 138 11.15 19.02 22.37
CA PRO A 138 11.23 19.44 20.98
C PRO A 138 11.22 18.28 19.97
N GLU A 139 11.51 17.07 20.39
CA GLU A 139 11.46 15.85 19.59
C GLU A 139 10.03 15.32 19.37
N ILE A 140 9.07 15.74 20.21
CA ILE A 140 7.71 15.20 20.14
C ILE A 140 6.96 15.73 18.93
N ASN A 141 7.05 17.01 18.66
CA ASN A 141 6.34 17.65 17.55
C ASN A 141 7.27 18.60 16.77
N ILE A 142 7.75 18.16 15.64
CA ILE A 142 8.56 18.98 14.74
C ILE A 142 7.63 19.72 13.76
N THR A 143 7.63 21.03 13.79
CA THR A 143 6.79 21.89 12.95
C THR A 143 7.61 22.69 11.94
N PRO A 144 7.03 23.09 10.77
CA PRO A 144 7.71 23.97 9.82
C PRO A 144 8.10 25.32 10.44
N TRP A 145 7.29 25.83 11.35
CA TRP A 145 7.51 27.11 12.03
C TRP A 145 8.85 27.18 12.73
N ARG A 146 9.35 26.04 13.23
CA ARG A 146 10.67 25.94 13.85
C ARG A 146 11.81 26.22 12.88
N LEU A 147 11.62 25.97 11.57
CA LEU A 147 12.60 26.32 10.54
C LEU A 147 12.48 27.78 10.08
N PHE A 148 11.27 28.32 10.08
CA PHE A 148 11.01 29.66 9.54
C PHE A 148 11.28 30.77 10.54
N HIS A 149 11.08 30.50 11.82
CA HIS A 149 11.12 31.48 12.89
C HIS A 149 12.18 31.19 13.96
N VAL A 150 13.37 30.77 13.54
CA VAL A 150 14.55 30.60 14.39
C VAL A 150 15.69 31.49 13.92
N ASP A 151 16.62 31.79 14.84
CA ASP A 151 17.80 32.58 14.49
C ASP A 151 18.78 31.81 13.62
N ASN A 152 18.87 30.48 13.80
CA ASN A 152 19.74 29.62 13.02
C ASN A 152 19.04 28.33 12.56
N LYS A 153 18.50 28.37 11.35
CA LYS A 153 17.84 27.26 10.68
C LYS A 153 18.76 26.05 10.47
N ILE A 154 20.05 26.29 10.20
CA ILE A 154 21.03 25.22 9.96
C ILE A 154 21.17 24.34 11.22
N ASN A 155 21.16 24.95 12.40
CA ASN A 155 21.22 24.21 13.64
C ASN A 155 20.03 23.28 13.83
N VAL A 156 18.83 23.69 13.43
CA VAL A 156 17.65 22.82 13.52
C VAL A 156 17.79 21.61 12.60
N ILE A 157 18.25 21.84 11.37
CA ILE A 157 18.46 20.78 10.38
C ILE A 157 19.57 19.82 10.83
N ASN A 158 20.69 20.31 11.32
CA ASN A 158 21.83 19.51 11.77
C ASN A 158 21.52 18.64 13.00
N ASN A 159 20.52 19.02 13.77
CA ASN A 159 20.05 18.24 14.91
C ASN A 159 19.12 17.07 14.52
N ILE A 160 18.70 17.02 13.25
CA ILE A 160 17.95 15.90 12.71
C ILE A 160 18.94 14.86 12.17
N LYS A 161 18.92 13.65 12.74
CA LYS A 161 19.77 12.54 12.33
C LYS A 161 18.94 11.30 12.07
N CYS A 162 19.41 10.45 11.18
CA CYS A 162 18.80 9.14 10.94
C CYS A 162 19.84 8.04 11.27
N ASP A 163 19.46 7.12 12.13
CA ASP A 163 20.23 5.91 12.45
C ASP A 163 19.30 4.71 12.54
N LYS A 164 19.68 3.60 11.90
CA LYS A 164 18.92 2.33 11.90
C LYS A 164 17.40 2.51 11.65
N ASN A 165 17.04 3.35 10.68
CA ASN A 165 15.66 3.67 10.30
C ASN A 165 14.86 4.46 11.37
N ILE A 166 15.51 4.99 12.39
CA ILE A 166 14.91 5.89 13.37
C ILE A 166 15.42 7.30 13.12
N ILE A 167 14.52 8.28 13.13
CA ILE A 167 14.87 9.68 13.02
C ILE A 167 14.93 10.29 14.40
N TYR A 168 16.00 10.99 14.68
CA TYR A 168 16.28 11.65 15.95
C TYR A 168 16.29 13.17 15.77
N TYR A 169 15.85 13.87 16.80
CA TYR A 169 16.09 15.28 17.01
C TYR A 169 16.76 15.48 18.36
N ASN A 170 17.91 16.15 18.40
CA ASN A 170 18.72 16.27 19.61
C ASN A 170 19.01 14.93 20.31
N ASN A 171 19.31 13.88 19.55
CA ASN A 171 19.56 12.50 20.00
C ASN A 171 18.35 11.80 20.68
N LYS A 172 17.15 12.36 20.58
CA LYS A 172 15.91 11.71 21.01
C LYS A 172 15.09 11.33 19.79
N PRO A 173 14.43 10.15 19.75
CA PRO A 173 13.58 9.75 18.64
C PRO A 173 12.45 10.76 18.41
N ILE A 174 12.28 11.20 17.16
CA ILE A 174 11.14 12.05 16.79
C ILE A 174 9.86 11.23 16.91
N VAL A 175 8.87 11.75 17.63
CA VAL A 175 7.57 11.08 17.77
C VAL A 175 6.70 11.37 16.56
N PHE A 176 6.51 12.63 16.18
CA PHE A 176 5.79 13.01 14.97
C PHE A 176 6.23 14.34 14.40
N ILE A 177 5.87 14.56 13.16
CA ILE A 177 6.05 15.82 12.45
C ILE A 177 4.69 16.39 12.05
N HIS A 178 4.56 17.69 12.15
CA HIS A 178 3.40 18.44 11.70
C HIS A 178 3.70 19.00 10.31
N THR A 179 3.09 18.49 9.29
CA THR A 179 3.41 18.78 7.89
C THR A 179 2.37 19.68 7.24
N HIS A 180 2.70 20.21 6.08
CA HIS A 180 1.75 20.96 5.25
C HIS A 180 1.93 20.54 3.79
N PHE A 181 1.82 19.24 3.51
CA PHE A 181 2.07 18.71 2.17
C PHE A 181 1.15 19.23 1.08
N ASN A 182 -0.03 19.73 1.44
CA ASN A 182 -0.98 20.36 0.52
C ASN A 182 -0.64 21.81 0.17
N LYS A 183 0.26 22.46 0.91
CA LYS A 183 0.67 23.85 0.63
C LYS A 183 1.79 23.88 -0.41
N LYS A 184 1.64 24.79 -1.39
CA LYS A 184 2.61 25.01 -2.47
C LYS A 184 3.63 26.09 -2.16
N ASP A 185 3.55 26.71 -0.99
CA ASP A 185 4.48 27.74 -0.55
C ASP A 185 5.92 27.18 -0.48
N CYS A 186 6.89 27.96 -0.95
CA CYS A 186 8.29 27.58 -1.00
C CYS A 186 8.88 27.23 0.38
N LEU A 187 8.45 27.90 1.43
CA LEU A 187 8.91 27.64 2.80
C LEU A 187 8.47 26.25 3.28
N PHE A 188 7.20 25.90 3.07
CA PHE A 188 6.71 24.56 3.39
C PHE A 188 7.34 23.50 2.50
N HIS A 189 7.65 23.84 1.25
CA HIS A 189 8.29 22.91 0.32
C HIS A 189 9.65 22.41 0.85
N GLU A 190 10.47 23.30 1.37
CA GLU A 190 11.79 22.92 1.93
C GLU A 190 11.64 21.96 3.11
N PHE A 191 10.78 22.30 4.09
CA PHE A 191 10.50 21.44 5.23
C PHE A 191 9.96 20.07 4.80
N ASN A 192 8.94 20.08 3.94
CA ASN A 192 8.32 18.85 3.45
C ASN A 192 9.32 17.98 2.68
N THR A 193 10.23 18.58 1.90
CA THR A 193 11.26 17.84 1.16
C THR A 193 12.23 17.13 2.10
N ILE A 194 12.66 17.79 3.17
CA ILE A 194 13.53 17.18 4.19
C ILE A 194 12.84 15.95 4.78
N PHE A 195 11.61 16.08 5.24
CA PHE A 195 10.90 14.98 5.89
C PHE A 195 10.43 13.89 4.92
N LEU A 196 10.10 14.22 3.68
CA LEU A 196 9.87 13.19 2.65
C LEU A 196 11.11 12.32 2.45
N LYS A 197 12.29 12.91 2.34
CA LYS A 197 13.55 12.15 2.25
C LYS A 197 13.75 11.24 3.47
N LEU A 198 13.49 11.76 4.67
CA LEU A 198 13.61 10.98 5.90
C LEU A 198 12.60 9.82 5.96
N LEU A 199 11.35 10.04 5.54
CA LEU A 199 10.35 8.99 5.42
C LEU A 199 10.80 7.86 4.46
N TYR A 200 11.46 8.19 3.34
CA TYR A 200 12.06 7.21 2.44
C TYR A 200 13.17 6.41 3.12
N VAL A 201 14.11 7.11 3.76
CA VAL A 201 15.23 6.46 4.47
C VAL A 201 14.72 5.52 5.56
N CYS A 202 13.68 5.94 6.28
CA CYS A 202 13.07 5.14 7.35
C CYS A 202 12.06 4.09 6.85
N LYS A 203 11.92 3.92 5.53
CA LYS A 203 11.01 2.95 4.89
C LYS A 203 9.55 3.12 5.33
N LYS A 204 9.13 4.35 5.58
CA LYS A 204 7.75 4.71 5.95
C LYS A 204 6.84 4.82 4.71
N TYR A 205 6.70 3.71 3.99
CA TYR A 205 6.00 3.68 2.69
C TYR A 205 4.51 3.94 2.81
N ARG A 206 3.90 3.50 3.89
CA ARG A 206 2.49 3.75 4.20
C ARG A 206 2.21 5.26 4.28
N GLU A 207 3.00 5.97 5.06
CA GLU A 207 2.89 7.41 5.25
C GLU A 207 3.13 8.16 3.93
N LEU A 208 4.11 7.72 3.16
CA LEU A 208 4.41 8.28 1.84
C LEU A 208 3.26 8.09 0.86
N LEU A 209 2.63 6.92 0.85
CA LEU A 209 1.51 6.62 -0.01
C LEU A 209 0.28 7.47 0.35
N ILE A 210 -0.01 7.62 1.65
CA ILE A 210 -1.09 8.49 2.15
C ILE A 210 -0.84 9.93 1.72
N ILE A 211 0.40 10.44 1.85
CA ILE A 211 0.75 11.80 1.40
C ILE A 211 0.50 11.98 -0.10
N ASP A 212 0.83 10.98 -0.91
CA ASP A 212 0.55 11.04 -2.34
C ASP A 212 -0.94 11.06 -2.64
N TYR A 213 -1.72 10.24 -1.95
CA TYR A 213 -3.16 10.23 -2.09
C TYR A 213 -3.76 11.61 -1.75
N VAL A 214 -3.37 12.18 -0.61
CA VAL A 214 -3.84 13.52 -0.17
C VAL A 214 -3.48 14.61 -1.18
N LYS A 215 -2.27 14.56 -1.76
CA LYS A 215 -1.83 15.56 -2.75
C LYS A 215 -2.54 15.47 -4.09
N ASN A 216 -2.81 14.25 -4.53
CA ASN A 216 -3.27 13.97 -5.90
C ASN A 216 -4.73 13.53 -5.94
N ASN A 217 -5.32 13.28 -4.77
CA ASN A 217 -6.63 12.64 -4.61
C ASN A 217 -6.74 11.31 -5.38
N LYS A 218 -5.61 10.64 -5.55
CA LYS A 218 -5.49 9.36 -6.25
C LYS A 218 -4.26 8.59 -5.78
N TRP A 219 -4.38 7.28 -5.73
CA TRP A 219 -3.24 6.38 -5.59
C TRP A 219 -2.45 6.35 -6.90
N ILE A 220 -1.14 6.53 -6.82
CA ILE A 220 -0.27 6.55 -8.00
C ILE A 220 0.62 5.33 -8.01
N ILE A 221 0.46 4.50 -9.05
CA ILE A 221 1.36 3.38 -9.35
C ILE A 221 2.32 3.77 -10.45
N ASN A 222 3.57 3.44 -10.26
CA ASN A 222 4.60 3.62 -11.27
C ASN A 222 4.97 2.27 -11.89
N ILE A 223 4.97 2.23 -13.21
CA ILE A 223 5.34 1.06 -14.00
C ILE A 223 6.49 1.49 -14.92
N PRO A 224 7.63 0.78 -14.88
CA PRO A 224 8.73 1.11 -15.78
C PRO A 224 8.34 0.91 -17.25
N SER A 225 8.74 1.86 -18.10
CA SER A 225 8.75 1.65 -19.54
C SER A 225 9.99 0.83 -19.87
N GLN A 226 9.83 -0.40 -20.30
CA GLN A 226 10.96 -1.12 -20.90
C GLN A 226 11.03 -0.85 -22.40
N PRO A 227 12.21 -0.64 -22.96
CA PRO A 227 12.35 -0.58 -24.42
C PRO A 227 11.92 -1.93 -25.03
N ARG A 228 11.11 -1.85 -26.07
CA ARG A 228 10.49 -3.00 -26.78
C ARG A 228 11.46 -3.87 -27.59
N ASN A 229 12.75 -3.77 -27.37
CA ASN A 229 13.76 -4.45 -28.20
C ASN A 229 13.89 -5.95 -27.94
N ASP A 230 13.01 -6.50 -27.10
CA ASP A 230 13.04 -7.92 -26.74
C ASP A 230 11.73 -8.58 -27.15
N ILE A 231 11.82 -9.53 -28.11
CA ILE A 231 10.70 -10.40 -28.55
C ILE A 231 10.10 -11.23 -27.38
N TRP A 232 10.74 -11.23 -26.22
CA TRP A 232 10.34 -11.96 -25.01
C TRP A 232 9.39 -11.18 -24.08
N ASN A 233 9.00 -9.96 -24.43
CA ASN A 233 8.32 -9.02 -23.53
C ASN A 233 6.80 -9.18 -23.43
N HIS A 234 6.23 -10.32 -23.80
CA HIS A 234 4.80 -10.58 -23.61
C HIS A 234 4.33 -10.49 -22.15
N ALA A 235 5.18 -10.82 -21.20
CA ALA A 235 4.84 -10.73 -19.78
C ALA A 235 4.64 -9.30 -19.30
N ASN A 236 5.43 -8.35 -19.80
CA ASN A 236 5.30 -6.93 -19.46
C ASN A 236 4.04 -6.31 -20.06
N ASP A 237 3.69 -6.68 -21.29
CA ASP A 237 2.48 -6.20 -21.93
C ASP A 237 1.23 -6.70 -21.18
N SER A 238 1.24 -7.96 -20.76
CA SER A 238 0.16 -8.55 -19.95
C SER A 238 0.01 -7.85 -18.59
N PHE A 239 1.10 -7.52 -17.96
CA PHE A 239 1.13 -6.77 -16.70
C PHE A 239 0.55 -5.36 -16.87
N ARG A 240 0.96 -4.64 -17.92
CA ARG A 240 0.42 -3.31 -18.22
C ARG A 240 -1.06 -3.34 -18.55
N GLU A 241 -1.52 -4.38 -19.24
CA GLU A 241 -2.93 -4.58 -19.54
C GLU A 241 -3.75 -4.69 -18.23
N LEU A 242 -3.33 -5.54 -17.29
CA LEU A 242 -4.00 -5.66 -15.99
C LEU A 242 -4.01 -4.32 -15.25
N ALA A 243 -2.87 -3.64 -15.18
CA ALA A 243 -2.75 -2.35 -14.51
C ALA A 243 -3.67 -1.30 -15.15
N TYR A 244 -3.72 -1.25 -16.49
CA TYR A 244 -4.61 -0.35 -17.22
C TYR A 244 -6.09 -0.65 -16.92
N LEU A 245 -6.50 -1.91 -16.98
CA LEU A 245 -7.87 -2.32 -16.65
C LEU A 245 -8.23 -1.98 -15.20
N SER A 246 -7.28 -2.16 -14.28
CA SER A 246 -7.47 -1.76 -12.89
C SER A 246 -7.71 -0.26 -12.73
N SER A 247 -7.01 0.58 -13.51
CA SER A 247 -7.20 2.03 -13.47
C SER A 247 -8.55 2.49 -14.06
N LEU A 248 -9.09 1.74 -15.01
CA LEU A 248 -10.42 2.01 -15.57
C LEU A 248 -11.54 1.63 -14.59
N LYS A 249 -11.32 0.62 -13.76
CA LYS A 249 -12.33 0.11 -12.80
C LYS A 249 -12.23 0.74 -11.41
N ASN A 250 -11.14 1.50 -11.12
CA ASN A 250 -10.88 2.15 -9.83
C ASN A 250 -10.60 3.64 -10.06
N ASN A 251 -11.57 4.48 -9.78
CA ASN A 251 -11.46 5.93 -9.97
C ASN A 251 -10.32 6.57 -9.17
N ASP A 252 -9.94 5.96 -8.05
CA ASP A 252 -8.88 6.44 -7.16
C ASP A 252 -7.48 6.03 -7.60
N LEU A 253 -7.35 5.27 -8.70
CA LEU A 253 -6.07 4.77 -9.19
C LEU A 253 -5.59 5.52 -10.43
N LYS A 254 -4.36 6.00 -10.39
CA LYS A 254 -3.62 6.55 -11.53
C LYS A 254 -2.37 5.70 -11.81
N ILE A 255 -2.17 5.34 -13.06
CA ILE A 255 -0.97 4.62 -13.50
C ILE A 255 -0.05 5.57 -14.24
N ASN A 256 1.21 5.63 -13.81
CA ASN A 256 2.28 6.33 -14.50
C ASN A 256 3.24 5.33 -15.11
N ILE A 257 3.47 5.44 -16.40
CA ILE A 257 4.57 4.74 -17.08
C ILE A 257 5.79 5.63 -16.96
N ILE A 258 6.83 5.16 -16.28
CA ILE A 258 8.06 5.92 -16.04
C ILE A 258 9.21 5.36 -16.87
N ASN A 259 10.03 6.26 -17.41
CA ASN A 259 11.30 5.88 -18.00
C ASN A 259 12.30 5.52 -16.88
N GLU A 260 13.03 4.42 -17.02
CA GLU A 260 13.99 3.93 -16.02
C GLU A 260 15.00 5.00 -15.58
N ASN A 261 15.32 5.95 -16.47
CA ASN A 261 16.26 7.02 -16.19
C ASN A 261 15.67 8.22 -15.42
N HIS A 262 14.37 8.25 -15.17
CA HIS A 262 13.65 9.38 -14.59
C HIS A 262 12.82 9.03 -13.34
N CYS A 263 13.18 7.98 -12.61
CA CYS A 263 12.60 7.74 -11.30
C CYS A 263 12.95 8.91 -10.37
N SER A 264 12.00 9.83 -10.16
CA SER A 264 12.15 10.83 -9.12
C SER A 264 11.99 10.19 -7.75
N LEU A 265 12.61 10.77 -6.72
CA LEU A 265 12.42 10.38 -5.30
C LEU A 265 10.95 10.39 -4.84
N PHE A 266 10.04 10.84 -5.68
CA PHE A 266 8.60 10.95 -5.40
C PHE A 266 7.78 9.76 -5.94
N ASN A 267 8.39 8.83 -6.67
CA ASN A 267 7.75 7.63 -7.17
C ASN A 267 7.88 6.52 -6.12
N LYS A 268 6.84 6.29 -5.34
CA LYS A 268 6.90 5.59 -4.04
C LYS A 268 6.64 4.10 -4.11
N VAL A 269 5.83 3.67 -5.06
CA VAL A 269 5.54 2.26 -5.29
C VAL A 269 5.88 1.93 -6.73
N LEU A 270 6.74 0.95 -6.91
CA LEU A 270 7.13 0.42 -8.19
C LEU A 270 6.59 -0.98 -8.33
N LEU A 271 5.65 -1.18 -9.26
CA LEU A 271 5.23 -2.52 -9.65
C LEU A 271 6.16 -3.02 -10.74
N TYR A 272 6.67 -4.23 -10.56
CA TYR A 272 7.65 -4.78 -11.46
C TYR A 272 7.50 -6.26 -11.73
N ASP A 273 7.76 -6.64 -12.96
CA ASP A 273 7.78 -8.02 -13.42
C ASP A 273 9.10 -8.70 -13.05
N ARG A 274 10.22 -8.12 -13.48
CA ARG A 274 11.56 -8.69 -13.32
C ARG A 274 12.55 -7.60 -12.96
N PRO A 275 13.45 -7.84 -11.98
CA PRO A 275 14.49 -6.87 -11.66
C PRO A 275 15.45 -6.73 -12.82
N ASN A 276 15.67 -5.50 -13.25
CA ASN A 276 16.72 -5.18 -14.20
C ASN A 276 18.05 -5.05 -13.42
N LYS A 277 19.11 -5.70 -13.91
CA LYS A 277 20.45 -5.62 -13.29
C LYS A 277 20.95 -4.17 -13.17
N ASN A 278 20.54 -3.29 -14.07
CA ASN A 278 20.93 -1.88 -14.06
C ASN A 278 20.30 -1.10 -12.89
N TRP A 279 19.18 -1.54 -12.34
CA TRP A 279 18.54 -0.89 -11.19
C TRP A 279 19.34 -1.08 -9.91
N MET A 280 20.00 -2.22 -9.75
CA MET A 280 20.77 -2.52 -8.56
C MET A 280 21.95 -1.57 -8.36
N ASN A 281 22.38 -0.89 -9.44
CA ASN A 281 23.48 0.06 -9.42
C ASN A 281 23.01 1.51 -9.17
N ASN A 282 21.70 1.76 -9.10
CA ASN A 282 21.18 3.09 -8.86
C ASN A 282 20.57 3.18 -7.44
N ASP A 283 21.19 3.96 -6.59
CA ASP A 283 20.80 4.11 -5.18
C ASP A 283 19.37 4.57 -4.98
N ILE A 284 18.73 5.19 -5.96
CA ILE A 284 17.34 5.63 -5.87
C ILE A 284 16.37 4.46 -5.61
N TYR A 285 16.66 3.28 -6.15
CA TYR A 285 15.81 2.10 -5.96
C TYR A 285 15.85 1.54 -4.55
N LYS A 286 16.86 1.88 -3.75
CA LYS A 286 16.91 1.53 -2.33
C LYS A 286 15.84 2.22 -1.50
N TYR A 287 15.27 3.32 -2.03
CA TYR A 287 14.25 4.12 -1.37
C TYR A 287 12.83 3.86 -1.87
N LEU A 288 12.64 2.97 -2.84
CA LEU A 288 11.33 2.62 -3.36
C LEU A 288 10.81 1.33 -2.74
N LEU A 289 9.50 1.24 -2.55
CA LEU A 289 8.84 -0.04 -2.33
C LEU A 289 8.65 -0.72 -3.69
N ILE A 290 9.26 -1.88 -3.87
CA ILE A 290 9.20 -2.66 -5.10
C ILE A 290 8.29 -3.86 -4.86
N LYS A 291 7.13 -3.88 -5.52
CA LYS A 291 6.23 -5.04 -5.53
C LYS A 291 6.57 -5.91 -6.73
N VAL A 292 7.02 -7.13 -6.47
CA VAL A 292 7.52 -8.08 -7.49
C VAL A 292 6.47 -9.13 -7.79
N GLY A 293 5.98 -9.17 -9.02
CA GLY A 293 4.95 -10.12 -9.46
C GLY A 293 5.52 -11.43 -9.98
N ASN A 294 6.49 -11.37 -10.88
CA ASN A 294 7.11 -12.56 -11.45
C ASN A 294 8.48 -12.81 -10.82
N GLY A 295 8.66 -13.98 -10.26
CA GLY A 295 9.97 -14.48 -9.93
C GLY A 295 10.55 -15.24 -11.12
N SER A 296 11.48 -14.62 -11.88
CA SER A 296 12.22 -15.33 -12.92
C SER A 296 13.28 -16.27 -12.33
N LEU A 297 13.68 -16.02 -11.10
CA LEU A 297 14.67 -16.77 -10.33
C LEU A 297 14.05 -17.22 -9.00
N ASP A 298 14.44 -18.38 -8.53
CA ASP A 298 14.12 -18.84 -7.20
C ASP A 298 14.67 -17.87 -6.16
N ASN A 299 13.88 -17.53 -5.17
CA ASN A 299 14.24 -16.59 -4.12
C ASN A 299 14.52 -15.15 -4.60
N GLU A 300 13.89 -14.70 -5.66
CA GLU A 300 14.12 -13.38 -6.23
C GLU A 300 13.91 -12.23 -5.26
N ILE A 301 12.84 -12.28 -4.47
CA ILE A 301 12.60 -11.29 -3.43
C ILE A 301 13.76 -11.26 -2.42
N LYS A 302 14.25 -12.45 -2.01
CA LYS A 302 15.41 -12.55 -1.13
C LYS A 302 16.65 -11.95 -1.79
N TYR A 303 16.89 -12.28 -3.05
CA TYR A 303 18.01 -11.73 -3.82
C TYR A 303 17.99 -10.21 -3.91
N LEU A 304 16.81 -9.60 -4.16
CA LEU A 304 16.66 -8.15 -4.19
C LEU A 304 16.93 -7.53 -2.82
N ARG A 305 16.44 -8.15 -1.75
CA ARG A 305 16.69 -7.71 -0.38
C ARG A 305 18.16 -7.79 -0.01
N ASP A 306 18.86 -8.84 -0.42
CA ASP A 306 20.30 -9.01 -0.22
C ASP A 306 21.13 -7.93 -0.96
N LYS A 307 20.55 -7.33 -2.01
CA LYS A 307 21.11 -6.16 -2.73
C LYS A 307 20.70 -4.81 -2.12
N GLY A 308 20.01 -4.82 -0.98
CA GLY A 308 19.57 -3.62 -0.29
C GLY A 308 18.31 -2.96 -0.86
N LEU A 309 17.57 -3.65 -1.73
CA LEU A 309 16.31 -3.17 -2.28
C LEU A 309 15.12 -3.57 -1.38
N ASN A 310 14.11 -2.72 -1.32
CA ASN A 310 12.89 -2.99 -0.56
C ASN A 310 11.89 -3.73 -1.45
N ALA A 311 12.11 -5.04 -1.61
CA ALA A 311 11.26 -5.88 -2.45
C ALA A 311 10.28 -6.69 -1.61
N GLU A 312 9.05 -6.76 -2.06
CA GLU A 312 7.97 -7.53 -1.45
C GLU A 312 7.19 -8.31 -2.49
N PRO A 313 6.51 -9.38 -2.11
CA PRO A 313 5.65 -10.14 -3.02
C PRO A 313 4.51 -9.28 -3.54
N TRP A 314 4.08 -9.62 -4.75
CA TRP A 314 2.87 -9.11 -5.36
C TRP A 314 2.09 -10.25 -6.01
N ILE A 315 0.94 -9.94 -6.57
CA ILE A 315 0.17 -10.89 -7.37
C ILE A 315 0.90 -11.22 -8.68
N PHE A 316 0.65 -12.39 -9.24
CA PHE A 316 0.93 -12.66 -10.64
C PHE A 316 -0.36 -12.49 -11.46
N TRP A 317 -0.26 -12.29 -12.74
CA TRP A 317 -1.38 -11.85 -13.61
C TRP A 317 -1.62 -12.85 -14.75
N PRO A 318 -2.82 -12.88 -15.34
CA PRO A 318 -3.10 -13.64 -16.54
C PRO A 318 -2.33 -13.08 -17.75
N ARG A 319 -2.11 -13.88 -18.77
CA ARG A 319 -1.44 -13.45 -20.00
C ARG A 319 -2.20 -12.34 -20.71
N SER A 320 -3.53 -12.42 -20.74
CA SER A 320 -4.41 -11.34 -21.17
C SER A 320 -5.59 -11.22 -20.21
N ALA A 321 -5.53 -10.22 -19.35
CA ALA A 321 -6.58 -9.93 -18.38
C ALA A 321 -7.88 -9.54 -19.09
N LYS A 322 -7.78 -8.77 -20.20
CA LYS A 322 -8.95 -8.34 -20.98
C LYS A 322 -9.72 -9.52 -21.56
N VAL A 323 -9.02 -10.45 -22.20
CA VAL A 323 -9.68 -11.63 -22.79
C VAL A 323 -10.24 -12.52 -21.70
N LEU A 324 -9.48 -12.76 -20.63
CA LEU A 324 -9.93 -13.60 -19.52
C LEU A 324 -11.19 -13.03 -18.85
N GLU A 325 -11.19 -11.75 -18.51
CA GLU A 325 -12.33 -11.13 -17.82
C GLU A 325 -13.58 -11.06 -18.73
N ASN A 326 -13.40 -10.83 -20.03
CA ASN A 326 -14.49 -10.93 -21.00
C ASN A 326 -15.10 -12.35 -21.05
N LEU A 327 -14.26 -13.39 -21.00
CA LEU A 327 -14.77 -14.78 -20.94
C LEU A 327 -15.50 -15.07 -19.65
N LEU A 328 -15.01 -14.58 -18.51
CA LEU A 328 -15.66 -14.73 -17.21
C LEU A 328 -17.02 -14.02 -17.11
N GLU A 329 -17.18 -12.92 -17.83
CA GLU A 329 -18.46 -12.19 -17.92
C GLU A 329 -19.47 -12.89 -18.82
N ASN A 330 -19.02 -13.52 -19.92
CA ASN A 330 -19.90 -14.11 -20.93
C ASN A 330 -20.19 -15.61 -20.73
N TYR A 331 -19.38 -16.31 -19.95
CA TYR A 331 -19.53 -17.75 -19.74
C TYR A 331 -19.73 -18.10 -18.27
N PRO A 332 -20.75 -18.87 -17.89
CA PRO A 332 -20.96 -19.27 -16.50
C PRO A 332 -19.85 -20.23 -16.03
N THR A 333 -19.67 -20.29 -14.73
CA THR A 333 -18.81 -21.32 -14.11
C THR A 333 -19.39 -22.71 -14.36
N LEU A 334 -18.54 -23.65 -14.78
CA LEU A 334 -18.94 -25.04 -15.02
C LEU A 334 -18.95 -25.83 -13.72
N SER A 335 -19.95 -26.71 -13.57
CA SER A 335 -19.98 -27.73 -12.52
C SER A 335 -18.93 -28.82 -12.76
N PHE A 336 -18.75 -29.73 -11.82
CA PHE A 336 -17.85 -30.87 -11.97
C PHE A 336 -18.23 -31.76 -13.16
N GLU A 337 -19.52 -32.01 -13.33
CA GLU A 337 -20.04 -32.87 -14.40
C GLU A 337 -19.97 -32.22 -15.79
N ASP A 338 -20.11 -30.91 -15.88
CA ASP A 338 -20.04 -30.15 -17.15
C ASP A 338 -18.62 -30.00 -17.69
N ARG A 339 -17.60 -30.38 -16.93
CA ARG A 339 -16.20 -30.31 -17.38
C ARG A 339 -15.80 -31.55 -18.16
N LEU A 340 -15.55 -31.36 -19.44
CA LEU A 340 -15.33 -32.40 -20.43
C LEU A 340 -13.93 -33.03 -20.35
N ILE A 341 -12.96 -32.31 -19.79
CA ILE A 341 -11.55 -32.72 -19.72
C ILE A 341 -11.20 -33.00 -18.26
N GLU A 342 -10.71 -34.23 -17.96
CA GLU A 342 -10.29 -34.53 -16.59
C GLU A 342 -9.10 -33.69 -16.17
N SER A 343 -8.04 -33.65 -17.00
CA SER A 343 -6.85 -32.83 -16.72
C SER A 343 -6.19 -32.35 -17.99
N ILE A 344 -5.60 -31.15 -17.92
CA ILE A 344 -5.01 -30.49 -19.07
C ILE A 344 -3.63 -29.87 -18.76
N PHE A 345 -2.75 -29.97 -19.76
CA PHE A 345 -1.53 -29.14 -19.82
C PHE A 345 -1.42 -28.50 -21.19
N ILE A 346 -1.21 -27.18 -21.21
CA ILE A 346 -0.89 -26.44 -22.44
C ILE A 346 0.29 -25.54 -22.15
N GLY A 347 1.43 -25.76 -22.80
CA GLY A 347 2.61 -24.94 -22.57
C GLY A 347 3.84 -25.41 -23.32
N ASN A 348 4.87 -24.58 -23.33
CA ASN A 348 6.14 -24.94 -23.92
C ASN A 348 6.87 -25.97 -23.04
N TYR A 349 7.22 -27.11 -23.61
CA TYR A 349 7.90 -28.20 -22.93
C TYR A 349 9.36 -28.36 -23.40
N GLU A 350 9.71 -27.75 -24.53
CA GLU A 350 10.98 -27.99 -25.25
C GLU A 350 11.97 -26.82 -25.17
N ASN A 351 11.66 -25.79 -24.41
CA ASN A 351 12.55 -24.66 -24.24
C ASN A 351 13.71 -24.98 -23.29
N ASN A 352 14.93 -24.62 -23.63
CA ASN A 352 16.15 -24.94 -22.87
C ASN A 352 16.08 -24.61 -21.36
N VAL A 353 15.43 -23.54 -20.97
CA VAL A 353 15.25 -23.19 -19.55
C VAL A 353 14.17 -24.06 -18.90
N GLN A 354 13.11 -24.36 -19.64
CA GLN A 354 11.96 -25.14 -19.16
C GLN A 354 12.26 -26.63 -19.21
N GLU A 355 13.10 -27.10 -20.13
CA GLU A 355 13.51 -28.49 -20.27
C GLU A 355 14.12 -29.01 -18.96
N LYS A 356 14.97 -28.23 -18.31
CA LYS A 356 15.58 -28.56 -17.02
C LYS A 356 14.53 -28.88 -15.93
N PHE A 357 13.35 -28.27 -15.97
CA PHE A 357 12.29 -28.40 -14.97
C PHE A 357 11.10 -29.23 -15.46
N ARG A 358 10.92 -29.39 -16.76
CA ARG A 358 9.75 -30.04 -17.36
C ARG A 358 10.06 -31.39 -17.99
N LYS A 359 11.25 -31.54 -18.56
CA LYS A 359 11.77 -32.81 -19.10
C LYS A 359 12.72 -33.53 -18.13
N THR A 360 12.45 -33.49 -16.86
CA THR A 360 13.09 -34.43 -15.92
C THR A 360 12.65 -35.84 -16.26
N ASN A 361 13.20 -36.89 -15.62
CA ASN A 361 12.79 -38.31 -15.81
C ASN A 361 11.29 -38.60 -15.57
N ILE A 362 10.48 -37.52 -15.48
CA ILE A 362 9.05 -37.57 -15.21
C ILE A 362 8.30 -37.29 -16.51
N ASN A 363 7.59 -38.30 -17.00
CA ASN A 363 6.79 -38.18 -18.20
C ASN A 363 5.34 -37.84 -17.87
N TRP A 364 5.04 -36.50 -17.89
CA TRP A 364 3.72 -35.96 -17.61
C TRP A 364 2.72 -36.13 -18.75
N ASP A 365 3.19 -36.33 -19.99
CA ASP A 365 2.33 -36.47 -21.19
C ASP A 365 1.44 -37.74 -21.16
N ASN A 366 1.86 -38.78 -20.46
CA ASN A 366 1.08 -39.98 -20.27
C ASN A 366 0.11 -39.95 -19.07
N VAL A 367 0.06 -38.84 -18.36
CA VAL A 367 -0.70 -38.72 -17.10
C VAL A 367 -1.86 -37.75 -17.21
N VAL A 368 -1.68 -36.68 -17.97
CA VAL A 368 -2.69 -35.68 -18.19
C VAL A 368 -3.56 -36.07 -19.38
N THR A 369 -4.87 -35.95 -19.25
CA THR A 369 -5.84 -36.36 -20.28
C THR A 369 -5.64 -35.63 -21.62
N GLU A 370 -5.39 -34.31 -21.57
CA GLU A 370 -4.99 -33.52 -22.74
C GLU A 370 -3.64 -32.84 -22.48
N PHE A 371 -2.63 -33.24 -23.24
CA PHE A 371 -1.29 -32.67 -23.18
C PHE A 371 -0.95 -31.98 -24.51
N HIS A 372 -0.79 -30.66 -24.47
CA HIS A 372 -0.45 -29.83 -25.62
C HIS A 372 0.91 -29.15 -25.42
N CYS A 373 1.95 -29.70 -26.04
CA CYS A 373 3.23 -29.00 -26.13
C CYS A 373 3.14 -27.89 -27.18
N THR A 374 3.47 -26.68 -26.76
CA THR A 374 3.60 -25.51 -27.64
C THR A 374 5.07 -25.22 -27.85
N SER A 375 5.71 -25.91 -28.79
CA SER A 375 7.12 -25.69 -29.10
C SER A 375 7.39 -24.33 -29.73
N GLY A 376 8.46 -23.65 -29.30
CA GLY A 376 8.84 -22.34 -29.78
C GLY A 376 7.86 -21.22 -29.38
N HIS A 377 7.87 -20.12 -30.12
CA HIS A 377 7.02 -18.95 -29.87
C HIS A 377 5.65 -18.99 -30.55
N LYS A 378 5.37 -20.02 -31.33
CA LYS A 378 4.10 -20.18 -32.04
C LYS A 378 3.14 -21.00 -31.19
N HIS A 379 2.23 -20.34 -30.51
CA HIS A 379 1.13 -21.01 -29.85
C HIS A 379 0.19 -21.64 -30.87
N LYS A 380 -0.15 -22.91 -30.67
CA LYS A 380 -1.12 -23.67 -31.48
C LYS A 380 -2.54 -23.08 -31.36
N PHE A 381 -2.82 -22.42 -30.23
CA PHE A 381 -4.12 -21.84 -29.90
C PHE A 381 -4.04 -20.31 -29.84
N THR A 382 -5.14 -19.66 -30.24
CA THR A 382 -5.33 -18.25 -29.87
C THR A 382 -5.45 -18.13 -28.33
N GLN A 383 -5.30 -16.94 -27.78
CA GLN A 383 -5.44 -16.70 -26.36
C GLN A 383 -6.84 -17.14 -25.84
N GLU A 384 -7.88 -16.84 -26.61
CA GLU A 384 -9.24 -17.24 -26.27
C GLU A 384 -9.42 -18.76 -26.30
N GLN A 385 -8.98 -19.45 -27.37
CA GLN A 385 -9.04 -20.90 -27.46
C GLN A 385 -8.29 -21.58 -26.33
N TYR A 386 -7.12 -21.06 -25.97
CA TYR A 386 -6.34 -21.53 -24.84
C TYR A 386 -7.14 -21.43 -23.53
N LEU A 387 -7.70 -20.27 -23.24
CA LEU A 387 -8.47 -20.03 -22.02
C LEU A 387 -9.74 -20.87 -21.96
N LEU A 388 -10.46 -21.02 -23.08
CA LEU A 388 -11.64 -21.89 -23.13
C LEU A 388 -11.30 -23.37 -22.89
N LYS A 389 -10.14 -23.85 -23.35
CA LYS A 389 -9.67 -25.20 -23.02
C LYS A 389 -9.36 -25.37 -21.53
N LEU A 390 -8.75 -24.35 -20.88
CA LEU A 390 -8.55 -24.39 -19.44
C LEU A 390 -9.88 -24.42 -18.67
N ARG A 391 -10.88 -23.69 -19.13
CA ARG A 391 -12.21 -23.60 -18.50
C ARG A 391 -12.94 -24.93 -18.46
N ILE A 392 -12.84 -25.76 -19.50
CA ILE A 392 -13.56 -27.04 -19.58
C ILE A 392 -12.83 -28.22 -18.93
N ALA A 393 -11.68 -27.99 -18.29
CA ALA A 393 -10.94 -29.00 -17.56
C ALA A 393 -11.25 -28.96 -16.05
N LYS A 394 -11.28 -30.15 -15.39
CA LYS A 394 -11.39 -30.24 -13.92
C LYS A 394 -10.09 -29.83 -13.25
N TYR A 395 -8.96 -30.30 -13.78
CA TYR A 395 -7.64 -30.03 -13.25
C TYR A 395 -6.71 -29.46 -14.32
N GLY A 396 -5.77 -28.60 -13.90
CA GLY A 396 -4.74 -28.04 -14.78
C GLY A 396 -3.34 -28.25 -14.22
N LEU A 397 -2.46 -28.96 -14.97
CA LEU A 397 -1.08 -29.20 -14.55
C LEU A 397 -0.25 -27.93 -14.69
N CYS A 398 0.39 -27.52 -13.61
CA CYS A 398 1.28 -26.38 -13.51
C CYS A 398 2.72 -26.84 -13.32
N LEU A 399 3.47 -26.84 -14.41
CA LEU A 399 4.91 -27.06 -14.41
C LEU A 399 5.60 -25.69 -14.44
N ARG A 400 6.73 -25.58 -13.74
CA ARG A 400 7.51 -24.36 -13.72
C ARG A 400 7.82 -23.84 -15.13
N GLY A 401 7.66 -22.54 -15.31
CA GLY A 401 8.03 -21.82 -16.53
C GLY A 401 9.45 -21.23 -16.46
N PHE A 402 9.66 -20.07 -17.06
CA PHE A 402 10.87 -19.28 -16.85
C PHE A 402 11.01 -18.86 -15.40
N GLY A 403 9.91 -18.43 -14.78
CA GLY A 403 9.83 -18.13 -13.37
C GLY A 403 9.19 -19.27 -12.58
N SER A 404 9.28 -19.13 -11.25
CA SER A 404 8.63 -20.04 -10.31
C SER A 404 7.09 -19.89 -10.30
N LYS A 405 6.56 -18.79 -10.82
CA LYS A 405 5.13 -18.52 -11.06
C LYS A 405 4.86 -18.40 -12.57
N CYS A 406 3.70 -18.81 -13.03
CA CYS A 406 3.27 -18.68 -14.41
C CYS A 406 1.86 -18.09 -14.51
N HIS A 407 1.50 -17.57 -15.66
CA HIS A 407 0.14 -17.08 -15.96
C HIS A 407 -0.92 -18.16 -15.75
N ARG A 408 -0.57 -19.43 -16.01
CA ARG A 408 -1.48 -20.57 -15.98
C ARG A 408 -2.14 -20.77 -14.62
N GLU A 409 -1.42 -20.65 -13.52
CA GLU A 409 -1.98 -20.87 -12.18
C GLU A 409 -3.16 -19.93 -11.94
N VAL A 410 -3.01 -18.65 -12.24
CA VAL A 410 -4.07 -17.65 -12.03
C VAL A 410 -5.19 -17.78 -13.07
N GLU A 411 -4.88 -18.17 -14.30
CA GLU A 411 -5.87 -18.40 -15.36
C GLU A 411 -6.75 -19.62 -15.07
N LEU A 412 -6.18 -20.70 -14.51
CA LEU A 412 -6.93 -21.87 -14.05
C LEU A 412 -7.86 -21.50 -12.89
N MET A 413 -7.32 -20.83 -11.86
CA MET A 413 -8.11 -20.43 -10.70
C MET A 413 -9.26 -19.49 -11.08
N ALA A 414 -9.09 -18.63 -12.09
CA ALA A 414 -10.15 -17.76 -12.58
C ALA A 414 -11.39 -18.53 -13.05
N PHE A 415 -11.20 -19.69 -13.68
CA PHE A 415 -12.29 -20.55 -14.14
C PHE A 415 -12.74 -21.59 -13.11
N GLY A 416 -12.11 -21.66 -11.94
CA GLY A 416 -12.35 -22.71 -10.97
C GLY A 416 -11.80 -24.08 -11.40
N THR A 417 -10.92 -24.11 -12.39
CA THR A 417 -10.12 -25.30 -12.69
C THR A 417 -9.05 -25.45 -11.62
N VAL A 418 -9.02 -26.60 -10.95
CA VAL A 418 -8.12 -26.78 -9.79
C VAL A 418 -6.68 -27.01 -10.27
N PRO A 419 -5.71 -26.14 -9.88
CA PRO A 419 -4.31 -26.33 -10.26
C PRO A 419 -3.69 -27.56 -9.61
N ILE A 420 -2.96 -28.32 -10.39
CA ILE A 420 -2.02 -29.37 -9.93
C ILE A 420 -0.62 -28.78 -10.02
N ILE A 421 0.04 -28.61 -8.90
CA ILE A 421 1.29 -27.82 -8.81
C ILE A 421 2.46 -28.72 -8.43
N THR A 422 3.54 -28.70 -9.22
CA THR A 422 4.79 -29.39 -8.90
C THR A 422 5.63 -28.58 -7.88
N PRO A 423 6.62 -29.23 -7.18
CA PRO A 423 7.41 -28.57 -6.14
C PRO A 423 8.17 -27.33 -6.60
N GLU A 424 8.53 -27.24 -7.88
CA GLU A 424 9.30 -26.15 -8.47
C GLU A 424 8.46 -24.89 -8.70
N VAL A 425 7.13 -24.98 -8.59
CA VAL A 425 6.24 -23.82 -8.70
C VAL A 425 6.07 -23.20 -7.33
N ASP A 426 6.58 -22.00 -7.16
CA ASP A 426 6.49 -21.24 -5.90
C ASP A 426 5.30 -20.27 -5.91
N ILE A 427 4.26 -20.66 -5.19
CA ILE A 427 3.08 -19.81 -4.98
C ILE A 427 3.06 -19.13 -3.61
N LYS A 428 4.04 -19.41 -2.73
CA LYS A 428 4.13 -18.80 -1.39
C LYS A 428 4.50 -17.33 -1.46
N SER A 429 5.10 -16.90 -2.57
CA SER A 429 5.51 -15.53 -2.80
C SER A 429 4.41 -14.62 -3.38
N TYR A 430 3.14 -14.99 -3.30
CA TYR A 430 2.01 -14.08 -3.51
C TYR A 430 1.71 -13.26 -2.25
N ILE A 431 1.12 -12.08 -2.39
CA ILE A 431 0.64 -11.27 -1.24
C ILE A 431 -0.25 -12.12 -0.34
N ASN A 432 -1.28 -12.76 -0.93
CA ASN A 432 -2.15 -13.71 -0.24
C ASN A 432 -1.95 -15.07 -0.90
N PRO A 433 -0.99 -15.89 -0.42
CA PRO A 433 -0.65 -17.13 -1.12
C PRO A 433 -1.83 -18.11 -1.12
N PRO A 434 -2.11 -18.74 -2.26
CA PRO A 434 -3.03 -19.85 -2.30
C PRO A 434 -2.60 -20.98 -1.36
N GLN A 435 -3.54 -21.73 -0.81
CA GLN A 435 -3.30 -22.78 0.17
C GLN A 435 -3.51 -24.16 -0.44
N GLU A 436 -2.61 -25.08 -0.10
CA GLU A 436 -2.70 -26.49 -0.54
C GLU A 436 -3.96 -27.15 0.04
N ASN A 437 -4.59 -28.01 -0.76
CA ASN A 437 -5.86 -28.70 -0.47
C ASN A 437 -7.10 -27.78 -0.33
N ILE A 438 -6.93 -26.47 -0.51
CA ILE A 438 -8.02 -25.50 -0.60
C ILE A 438 -8.09 -24.92 -2.02
N HIS A 439 -6.96 -24.46 -2.56
CA HIS A 439 -6.92 -23.82 -3.87
C HIS A 439 -6.17 -24.66 -4.91
N PHE A 440 -5.31 -25.59 -4.51
CA PHE A 440 -4.51 -26.41 -5.41
C PHE A 440 -4.12 -27.74 -4.74
N ILE A 441 -3.64 -28.66 -5.57
CA ILE A 441 -3.09 -29.94 -5.15
C ILE A 441 -1.61 -29.96 -5.51
N ARG A 442 -0.73 -30.25 -4.54
CA ARG A 442 0.69 -30.41 -4.80
C ARG A 442 1.02 -31.88 -5.10
N VAL A 443 1.81 -32.09 -6.14
CA VAL A 443 2.27 -33.44 -6.53
C VAL A 443 3.73 -33.39 -6.99
N SER A 444 4.51 -34.38 -6.63
CA SER A 444 5.93 -34.47 -6.99
C SER A 444 6.18 -35.36 -8.22
N ASN A 445 5.26 -36.27 -8.52
CA ASN A 445 5.40 -37.21 -9.62
C ASN A 445 4.02 -37.71 -10.11
N PRO A 446 3.96 -38.41 -11.26
CA PRO A 446 2.74 -38.96 -11.84
C PRO A 446 1.96 -39.95 -10.97
N ASP A 447 2.65 -40.74 -10.17
CA ASP A 447 1.96 -41.74 -9.33
C ASP A 447 1.25 -41.04 -8.16
N GLU A 448 1.88 -40.10 -7.53
CA GLU A 448 1.25 -39.23 -6.51
C GLU A 448 0.06 -38.44 -7.09
N TYR A 449 0.18 -37.96 -8.33
CA TYR A 449 -0.93 -37.30 -9.02
C TYR A 449 -2.13 -38.26 -9.15
N LYS A 450 -1.94 -39.49 -9.69
CA LYS A 450 -3.01 -40.47 -9.88
C LYS A 450 -3.67 -40.84 -8.55
N GLU A 451 -2.88 -41.03 -7.51
CA GLU A 451 -3.38 -41.37 -6.17
C GLU A 451 -4.23 -40.22 -5.60
N LYS A 452 -3.71 -39.01 -5.61
CA LYS A 452 -4.41 -37.86 -5.04
C LYS A 452 -5.70 -37.50 -5.78
N ILE A 453 -5.69 -37.55 -7.11
CA ILE A 453 -6.89 -37.25 -7.90
C ILE A 453 -7.99 -38.29 -7.68
N LYS A 454 -7.62 -39.57 -7.62
CA LYS A 454 -8.58 -40.68 -7.37
C LYS A 454 -9.31 -40.51 -6.03
N ASN A 455 -8.68 -39.89 -5.06
CA ASN A 455 -9.21 -39.70 -3.70
C ASN A 455 -9.99 -38.37 -3.52
N ILE A 456 -10.18 -37.57 -4.59
CA ILE A 456 -10.95 -36.35 -4.53
C ILE A 456 -12.38 -36.61 -4.92
N THR A 457 -13.29 -36.42 -3.97
CA THR A 457 -14.73 -36.46 -4.22
C THR A 457 -15.18 -35.22 -5.00
N GLU A 458 -16.32 -35.32 -5.68
CA GLU A 458 -16.95 -34.20 -6.36
C GLU A 458 -17.19 -33.02 -5.41
N GLU A 459 -17.67 -33.28 -4.20
CA GLU A 459 -17.86 -32.24 -3.18
C GLU A 459 -16.57 -31.51 -2.83
N LYS A 460 -15.48 -32.27 -2.60
CA LYS A 460 -14.16 -31.68 -2.32
C LYS A 460 -13.66 -30.85 -3.50
N TRP A 461 -13.79 -31.38 -4.73
CA TRP A 461 -13.42 -30.62 -5.93
C TRP A 461 -14.23 -29.34 -6.08
N THR A 462 -15.55 -29.41 -5.86
CA THR A 462 -16.45 -28.25 -5.94
C THR A 462 -16.06 -27.16 -4.94
N ASN A 463 -15.69 -27.53 -3.71
CA ASN A 463 -15.23 -26.58 -2.70
C ASN A 463 -13.88 -25.95 -3.11
N MET A 464 -12.95 -26.73 -3.65
CA MET A 464 -11.68 -26.22 -4.18
C MET A 464 -11.89 -25.28 -5.37
N SER A 465 -12.77 -25.66 -6.30
CA SER A 465 -13.12 -24.84 -7.47
C SER A 465 -13.69 -23.49 -7.07
N LYS A 466 -14.62 -23.45 -6.12
CA LYS A 466 -15.17 -22.19 -5.56
C LYS A 466 -14.09 -21.35 -4.90
N ALA A 467 -13.24 -21.97 -4.08
CA ALA A 467 -12.12 -21.29 -3.43
C ALA A 467 -11.14 -20.66 -4.45
N CYS A 468 -10.82 -21.37 -5.53
CA CYS A 468 -10.01 -20.85 -6.63
C CYS A 468 -10.59 -19.59 -7.25
N ILE A 469 -11.89 -19.60 -7.58
CA ILE A 469 -12.59 -18.46 -8.17
C ILE A 469 -12.59 -17.27 -7.21
N GLU A 470 -12.86 -17.53 -5.94
CA GLU A 470 -12.87 -16.47 -4.92
C GLU A 470 -11.47 -15.88 -4.75
N TRP A 471 -10.44 -16.71 -4.67
CA TRP A 471 -9.06 -16.23 -4.59
C TRP A 471 -8.69 -15.38 -5.79
N TYR A 472 -9.02 -15.79 -7.02
CA TYR A 472 -8.78 -15.00 -8.23
C TYR A 472 -9.51 -13.65 -8.17
N LYS A 473 -10.80 -13.67 -7.84
CA LYS A 473 -11.63 -12.45 -7.74
C LYS A 473 -11.07 -11.44 -6.75
N ASN A 474 -10.57 -11.92 -5.61
CA ASN A 474 -10.10 -11.07 -4.52
C ASN A 474 -8.66 -10.54 -4.74
N ASN A 475 -7.82 -11.27 -5.49
CA ASN A 475 -6.39 -10.97 -5.57
C ASN A 475 -5.91 -10.55 -6.95
N VAL A 476 -6.48 -11.09 -8.04
CA VAL A 476 -5.94 -10.95 -9.40
C VAL A 476 -6.88 -10.18 -10.33
N ASN A 477 -8.19 -10.30 -10.16
CA ASN A 477 -9.17 -9.59 -10.99
C ASN A 477 -8.90 -8.09 -10.99
N SER A 478 -9.00 -7.45 -12.15
CA SER A 478 -8.65 -6.03 -12.34
C SER A 478 -9.41 -5.07 -11.43
N LYS A 479 -10.61 -5.44 -10.96
CA LYS A 479 -11.40 -4.64 -10.01
C LYS A 479 -10.80 -4.65 -8.61
N ASN A 480 -10.27 -5.78 -8.15
CA ASN A 480 -9.87 -5.99 -6.75
C ASN A 480 -8.36 -6.08 -6.53
N SER A 481 -7.57 -6.41 -7.55
CA SER A 481 -6.11 -6.57 -7.44
C SER A 481 -5.42 -5.35 -6.83
N TRP A 482 -5.89 -4.17 -7.17
CA TRP A 482 -5.35 -2.94 -6.61
C TRP A 482 -5.77 -2.72 -5.15
N ASN A 483 -7.02 -3.01 -4.80
CA ASN A 483 -7.49 -2.90 -3.41
C ASN A 483 -6.71 -3.85 -2.50
N THR A 484 -6.44 -5.08 -2.95
CA THR A 484 -5.58 -6.02 -2.24
C THR A 484 -4.16 -5.48 -2.07
N THR A 485 -3.58 -4.90 -3.12
CA THR A 485 -2.23 -4.31 -3.08
C THR A 485 -2.16 -3.13 -2.11
N ILE A 486 -3.12 -2.22 -2.15
CA ILE A 486 -3.18 -1.07 -1.24
C ILE A 486 -3.39 -1.54 0.20
N SER A 487 -4.28 -2.50 0.43
CA SER A 487 -4.52 -3.06 1.76
C SER A 487 -3.24 -3.66 2.35
N ASP A 488 -2.51 -4.44 1.56
CA ASP A 488 -1.23 -5.02 1.97
C ASP A 488 -0.20 -3.93 2.34
N ILE A 489 -0.05 -2.90 1.51
CA ILE A 489 0.88 -1.79 1.77
C ILE A 489 0.48 -0.99 3.03
N LEU A 490 -0.81 -0.82 3.30
CA LEU A 490 -1.29 0.01 4.41
C LEU A 490 -1.29 -0.73 5.75
N TYR A 491 -1.46 -2.06 5.76
CA TYR A 491 -1.71 -2.82 6.99
C TYR A 491 -0.60 -3.82 7.34
N ASN A 492 0.30 -4.12 6.43
CA ASN A 492 1.49 -4.95 6.64
C ASN A 492 2.78 -4.13 6.53
#